data_5a28cb8c6ae5d32514efe8907c254dcd
#
_entry.id   5a28cb8c6ae5d32514efe8907c254dcd
#
_cell.length_a   1.000
_cell.length_b   1.000
_cell.length_c   1.000
_cell.angle_alpha   90.00
_cell.angle_beta   90.00
_cell.angle_gamma   90.00
#
_symmetry.space_group_name_H-M   'P 1'
#
loop_
_entity.id
_entity.type
_entity.pdbx_description
1 polymer ?
#
loop_
_entity_poly.entity_id
_entity_poly.type
_entity_poly.pdbx_seq_one_letter_code
_entity_poly.pdbx_strand_id
1 'polypeptide(L)'
;MMIVVIAATHLSLENGIMNTRTINRIELVYRAARFGFLLALGVLALSALFATGAPVKTENRSSPNAASTATTSLKPPDKGQIPVAFLISDGAVVIDFCGPWEVFQDVMIPGREQMPFGLYTVAETKKPIRTSGGMQIVPDYTIENAPQPKVIVIPAQSAPSPAVLDWIKKSSKTTDVTMSVCTGAFLLAKTGLLNGKSATTYHGAFGRFATQFPDVQLKRGARFVENGNLATAGGLSSGIDLALRVVERYYGREVARKAAYNMEYQGEGWMNPDSNQIYATSLTSTSEHPLCTVCGMDVDPKSAPKSIFNGTTYYFCSEDDKKTFDAAPDKFITAVPPQSAISGSSN
;
A
#
# COMPACT_ATOMS: atom_id res chain seq x y z
N MET A 1 -33.67 22.19 34.79
CA MET A 1 -33.63 23.41 33.97
C MET A 1 -33.79 23.16 32.46
N MET A 2 -33.18 22.13 31.88
CA MET A 2 -33.31 21.80 30.43
C MET A 2 -34.74 21.40 30.02
N ILE A 3 -35.44 20.60 30.84
CA ILE A 3 -36.79 20.11 30.56
C ILE A 3 -37.80 21.29 30.55
N VAL A 4 -37.59 22.28 31.40
CA VAL A 4 -38.43 23.46 31.48
C VAL A 4 -38.27 24.38 30.26
N VAL A 5 -37.06 24.52 29.72
CA VAL A 5 -36.78 25.33 28.53
C VAL A 5 -37.34 24.64 27.29
N ILE A 6 -37.22 23.33 27.14
CA ILE A 6 -37.79 22.59 26.00
C ILE A 6 -39.32 22.60 26.03
N ALA A 7 -39.93 22.49 27.21
CA ALA A 7 -41.36 22.56 27.35
C ALA A 7 -41.89 23.99 27.02
N ALA A 8 -41.19 25.05 27.44
CA ALA A 8 -41.57 26.44 27.15
C ALA A 8 -41.40 26.77 25.66
N THR A 9 -40.41 26.23 24.97
CA THR A 9 -40.24 26.43 23.53
C THR A 9 -41.26 25.67 22.70
N HIS A 10 -41.69 24.48 23.12
CA HIS A 10 -42.79 23.74 22.46
C HIS A 10 -44.15 24.44 22.62
N LEU A 11 -44.45 24.90 23.82
CA LEU A 11 -45.70 25.69 24.06
C LEU A 11 -45.75 26.99 23.27
N SER A 12 -44.60 27.62 23.04
CA SER A 12 -44.50 28.86 22.23
C SER A 12 -44.65 28.60 20.73
N LEU A 13 -44.39 27.41 20.25
CA LEU A 13 -44.61 26.98 18.86
C LEU A 13 -46.11 26.75 18.59
N GLU A 14 -46.78 26.04 19.50
CA GLU A 14 -48.20 25.71 19.39
C GLU A 14 -49.07 26.95 19.45
N ASN A 15 -48.63 28.02 20.15
CA ASN A 15 -49.34 29.27 20.26
C ASN A 15 -48.92 30.34 19.23
N GLY A 16 -48.08 30.02 18.25
CA GLY A 16 -47.68 30.95 17.17
C GLY A 16 -46.79 32.13 17.60
N ILE A 17 -46.21 32.08 18.81
CA ILE A 17 -45.41 33.15 19.39
C ILE A 17 -43.99 33.22 18.85
N MET A 18 -43.43 32.08 18.41
CA MET A 18 -42.08 32.01 17.83
C MET A 18 -42.02 31.08 16.61
N ASN A 19 -41.13 31.40 15.65
CA ASN A 19 -40.92 30.55 14.48
C ASN A 19 -39.80 29.52 14.70
N THR A 20 -39.81 28.47 13.93
CA THR A 20 -38.86 27.31 14.00
C THR A 20 -37.38 27.72 13.93
N ARG A 21 -37.05 28.82 13.21
CA ARG A 21 -35.67 29.32 13.10
C ARG A 21 -35.17 29.94 14.40
N THR A 22 -36.04 30.57 15.17
CA THR A 22 -35.71 31.21 16.45
C THR A 22 -35.44 30.10 17.51
N ILE A 23 -36.23 29.05 17.51
CA ILE A 23 -36.10 27.91 18.44
C ILE A 23 -34.80 27.18 18.18
N ASN A 24 -34.49 26.87 16.92
CA ASN A 24 -33.24 26.20 16.56
C ASN A 24 -32.00 27.03 16.95
N ARG A 25 -32.06 28.35 16.90
CA ARG A 25 -30.98 29.23 17.39
C ARG A 25 -30.83 29.18 18.90
N ILE A 26 -31.92 29.15 19.66
CA ILE A 26 -31.88 29.04 21.12
C ILE A 26 -31.30 27.69 21.55
N GLU A 27 -31.69 26.57 20.91
CA GLU A 27 -31.11 25.25 21.17
C GLU A 27 -29.62 25.17 20.83
N LEU A 28 -29.18 25.80 19.73
CA LEU A 28 -27.79 25.83 19.34
C LEU A 28 -26.92 26.57 20.35
N VAL A 29 -27.38 27.71 20.84
CA VAL A 29 -26.68 28.52 21.87
C VAL A 29 -26.58 27.73 23.20
N TYR A 30 -27.64 27.03 23.58
CA TYR A 30 -27.64 26.23 24.81
C TYR A 30 -26.70 25.01 24.72
N ARG A 31 -26.63 24.37 23.58
CA ARG A 31 -25.66 23.25 23.32
C ARG A 31 -24.23 23.77 23.38
N ALA A 32 -23.94 24.92 22.78
CA ALA A 32 -22.61 25.53 22.81
C ALA A 32 -22.17 25.93 24.23
N ALA A 33 -23.09 26.56 25.01
CA ALA A 33 -22.79 26.92 26.40
C ALA A 33 -22.54 25.71 27.31
N ARG A 34 -23.23 24.60 27.07
CA ARG A 34 -23.02 23.34 27.81
C ARG A 34 -21.68 22.66 27.49
N PHE A 35 -21.25 22.71 26.24
CA PHE A 35 -19.92 22.21 25.84
C PHE A 35 -18.80 23.05 26.46
N GLY A 36 -18.93 24.37 26.50
CA GLY A 36 -17.96 25.26 27.14
C GLY A 36 -17.84 25.05 28.66
N PHE A 37 -18.95 24.78 29.35
CA PHE A 37 -18.94 24.53 30.80
C PHE A 37 -18.35 23.20 31.18
N LEU A 38 -18.55 22.13 30.37
CA LEU A 38 -17.95 20.82 30.57
C LEU A 38 -16.45 20.83 30.27
N LEU A 39 -15.99 21.62 29.29
CA LEU A 39 -14.57 21.84 29.00
C LEU A 39 -13.86 22.59 30.12
N ALA A 40 -14.49 23.60 30.72
CA ALA A 40 -13.93 24.36 31.84
C ALA A 40 -13.80 23.51 33.11
N LEU A 41 -14.74 22.64 33.41
CA LEU A 41 -14.66 21.69 34.54
C LEU A 41 -13.61 20.59 34.31
N GLY A 42 -13.42 20.14 33.06
CA GLY A 42 -12.36 19.18 32.69
C GLY A 42 -10.95 19.74 32.87
N VAL A 43 -10.74 21.01 32.53
CA VAL A 43 -9.44 21.68 32.68
C VAL A 43 -9.10 21.94 34.16
N LEU A 44 -10.09 22.27 35.00
CA LEU A 44 -9.88 22.45 36.46
C LEU A 44 -9.60 21.11 37.17
N ALA A 45 -10.17 19.99 36.72
CA ALA A 45 -9.90 18.67 37.30
C ALA A 45 -8.50 18.15 36.88
N LEU A 46 -8.01 18.49 35.70
CA LEU A 46 -6.68 18.07 35.21
C LEU A 46 -5.53 18.82 35.89
N SER A 47 -5.75 20.08 36.29
CA SER A 47 -4.71 20.88 36.99
C SER A 47 -4.48 20.45 38.42
N ALA A 48 -5.38 19.73 39.06
CA ALA A 48 -5.21 19.23 40.44
C ALA A 48 -4.41 17.91 40.53
N LEU A 49 -4.25 17.16 39.39
CA LEU A 49 -3.51 15.89 39.38
C LEU A 49 -2.01 16.02 39.09
N PHE A 50 -1.49 17.20 38.80
CA PHE A 50 -0.08 17.39 38.42
C PHE A 50 0.83 17.90 39.59
N ALA A 51 0.33 17.98 40.83
CA ALA A 51 1.04 18.57 41.93
C ALA A 51 1.82 17.61 42.85
N THR A 52 1.87 16.28 42.56
CA THR A 52 2.66 15.33 43.38
C THR A 52 3.35 14.29 42.50
N GLY A 53 4.33 14.68 41.73
CA GLY A 53 5.20 13.78 40.98
C GLY A 53 6.67 13.99 41.33
N ALA A 54 7.28 13.04 42.02
CA ALA A 54 8.72 12.95 42.14
C ALA A 54 9.37 12.80 40.75
N PRO A 55 10.62 13.28 40.53
CA PRO A 55 11.25 13.23 39.22
C PRO A 55 11.46 11.77 38.77
N VAL A 56 10.73 11.37 37.76
CA VAL A 56 10.97 10.12 37.03
C VAL A 56 12.26 10.30 36.26
N LYS A 57 13.29 9.54 36.64
CA LYS A 57 14.47 9.35 35.80
C LYS A 57 14.04 8.75 34.46
N THR A 58 14.05 9.56 33.43
CA THR A 58 13.98 9.07 32.04
C THR A 58 15.26 8.30 31.76
N GLU A 59 15.19 6.97 31.88
CA GLU A 59 16.15 6.10 31.23
C GLU A 59 16.00 6.29 29.72
N ASN A 60 17.00 6.87 29.14
CA ASN A 60 17.17 6.97 27.69
C ASN A 60 17.36 5.55 27.15
N ARG A 61 16.26 4.84 26.83
CA ARG A 61 16.34 3.63 26.01
C ARG A 61 16.76 4.08 24.61
N SER A 62 18.06 4.09 24.40
CA SER A 62 18.64 4.08 23.07
C SER A 62 18.08 2.85 22.33
N SER A 63 17.15 3.08 21.41
CA SER A 63 16.76 2.08 20.42
C SER A 63 18.03 1.59 19.72
N PRO A 64 18.19 0.26 19.51
CA PRO A 64 19.33 -0.23 18.77
C PRO A 64 19.36 0.44 17.41
N ASN A 65 20.50 1.03 17.11
CA ASN A 65 20.89 1.65 15.87
C ASN A 65 20.56 0.71 14.71
N ALA A 66 19.37 0.85 14.08
CA ALA A 66 19.15 0.31 12.77
C ALA A 66 20.14 1.04 11.86
N ALA A 67 21.12 0.31 11.35
CA ALA A 67 22.07 0.83 10.39
C ALA A 67 21.28 1.44 9.24
N SER A 68 21.12 2.75 9.27
CA SER A 68 20.60 3.54 8.16
C SER A 68 21.55 3.29 7.00
N THR A 69 21.19 2.40 6.08
CA THR A 69 21.81 2.37 4.77
C THR A 69 21.63 3.76 4.21
N ALA A 70 22.73 4.50 4.13
CA ALA A 70 22.75 5.87 3.62
C ALA A 70 22.07 5.86 2.24
N THR A 71 20.84 6.37 2.19
CA THR A 71 20.06 6.41 0.97
C THR A 71 20.72 7.39 0.02
N THR A 72 21.13 6.90 -1.14
CA THR A 72 21.74 7.75 -2.17
C THR A 72 20.73 8.81 -2.60
N SER A 73 21.05 10.08 -2.32
CA SER A 73 20.29 11.22 -2.82
C SER A 73 20.31 11.20 -4.35
N LEU A 74 19.17 11.49 -4.97
CA LEU A 74 19.03 11.64 -6.41
C LEU A 74 19.11 13.11 -6.77
N LYS A 75 19.67 13.40 -7.95
CA LYS A 75 19.77 14.79 -8.42
C LYS A 75 18.61 15.07 -9.37
N PRO A 76 17.66 15.94 -9.00
CA PRO A 76 16.63 16.37 -9.94
C PRO A 76 17.24 17.20 -11.07
N PRO A 77 16.62 17.26 -12.26
CA PRO A 77 17.05 18.14 -13.32
C PRO A 77 16.88 19.61 -12.92
N ASP A 78 17.81 20.45 -13.33
CA ASP A 78 17.76 21.89 -13.06
C ASP A 78 16.54 22.56 -13.75
N LYS A 79 16.13 22.03 -14.90
CA LYS A 79 14.96 22.47 -15.68
C LYS A 79 14.19 21.25 -16.20
N GLY A 80 12.89 21.44 -16.49
CA GLY A 80 12.02 20.39 -16.98
C GLY A 80 11.56 19.45 -15.88
N GLN A 81 10.87 18.38 -16.23
CA GLN A 81 10.26 17.42 -15.33
C GLN A 81 11.09 16.13 -15.26
N ILE A 82 10.98 15.40 -14.15
CA ILE A 82 11.44 14.02 -14.02
C ILE A 82 10.41 13.12 -14.72
N PRO A 83 10.73 12.47 -15.85
CA PRO A 83 9.78 11.62 -16.55
C PRO A 83 9.54 10.32 -15.79
N VAL A 84 8.26 10.05 -15.45
CA VAL A 84 7.80 8.86 -14.71
C VAL A 84 6.92 8.03 -15.61
N ALA A 85 7.38 6.84 -15.99
CA ALA A 85 6.63 5.88 -16.78
C ALA A 85 5.87 4.90 -15.88
N PHE A 86 4.56 4.83 -16.03
CA PHE A 86 3.72 3.80 -15.43
C PHE A 86 3.50 2.69 -16.47
N LEU A 87 4.20 1.57 -16.29
CA LEU A 87 4.10 0.43 -17.19
C LEU A 87 2.87 -0.40 -16.85
N ILE A 88 1.84 -0.34 -17.69
CA ILE A 88 0.53 -0.95 -17.44
C ILE A 88 0.14 -1.95 -18.54
N SER A 89 -0.54 -3.01 -18.14
CA SER A 89 -1.19 -3.98 -19.03
C SER A 89 -2.52 -4.44 -18.45
N ASP A 90 -3.23 -5.32 -19.16
CA ASP A 90 -4.47 -5.88 -18.65
C ASP A 90 -4.28 -6.48 -17.25
N GLY A 91 -5.29 -6.31 -16.39
CA GLY A 91 -5.26 -6.75 -15.00
C GLY A 91 -4.42 -5.86 -14.08
N ALA A 92 -3.87 -4.72 -14.54
CA ALA A 92 -3.13 -3.81 -13.69
C ALA A 92 -3.95 -3.40 -12.45
N VAL A 93 -3.39 -3.64 -11.26
CA VAL A 93 -4.05 -3.30 -10.00
C VAL A 93 -4.05 -1.78 -9.81
N VAL A 94 -5.25 -1.20 -9.72
CA VAL A 94 -5.45 0.27 -9.80
C VAL A 94 -4.62 1.02 -8.76
N ILE A 95 -4.68 0.65 -7.49
CA ILE A 95 -3.95 1.36 -6.43
C ILE A 95 -2.42 1.25 -6.58
N ASP A 96 -1.92 0.17 -7.21
CA ASP A 96 -0.48 -0.04 -7.38
C ASP A 96 0.18 0.99 -8.31
N PHE A 97 -0.59 1.57 -9.22
CA PHE A 97 -0.11 2.65 -10.10
C PHE A 97 -0.76 4.01 -9.78
N CYS A 98 -2.06 4.06 -9.47
CA CYS A 98 -2.71 5.33 -9.10
C CYS A 98 -2.20 5.88 -7.77
N GLY A 99 -1.86 5.05 -6.77
CA GLY A 99 -1.27 5.51 -5.52
C GLY A 99 0.06 6.24 -5.73
N PRO A 100 1.07 5.64 -6.38
CA PRO A 100 2.29 6.34 -6.78
C PRO A 100 2.05 7.53 -7.71
N TRP A 101 1.06 7.45 -8.62
CA TRP A 101 0.70 8.54 -9.52
C TRP A 101 0.34 9.79 -8.72
N GLU A 102 -0.62 9.68 -7.78
CA GLU A 102 -1.04 10.79 -6.94
C GLU A 102 0.12 11.36 -6.13
N VAL A 103 0.99 10.52 -5.56
CA VAL A 103 2.18 11.01 -4.85
C VAL A 103 3.02 11.92 -5.73
N PHE A 104 3.38 11.47 -6.94
CA PHE A 104 4.24 12.26 -7.84
C PHE A 104 3.53 13.50 -8.38
N GLN A 105 2.21 13.43 -8.59
CA GLN A 105 1.38 14.55 -9.04
C GLN A 105 1.29 15.65 -7.99
N ASP A 106 1.22 15.30 -6.70
CA ASP A 106 1.03 16.27 -5.59
C ASP A 106 2.32 16.92 -5.09
N VAL A 107 3.47 16.61 -5.70
CA VAL A 107 4.74 17.22 -5.31
C VAL A 107 4.81 18.66 -5.80
N MET A 108 4.92 19.60 -4.86
CA MET A 108 5.11 21.02 -5.13
C MET A 108 6.47 21.49 -4.62
N ILE A 109 7.19 22.21 -5.44
CA ILE A 109 8.49 22.81 -5.08
C ILE A 109 8.33 24.34 -5.05
N PRO A 110 8.62 24.99 -3.92
CA PRO A 110 8.53 26.45 -3.83
C PRO A 110 9.35 27.15 -4.92
N GLY A 111 8.75 28.14 -5.59
CA GLY A 111 9.40 28.89 -6.65
C GLY A 111 9.47 28.17 -8.00
N ARG A 112 8.86 27.00 -8.15
CA ARG A 112 8.76 26.27 -9.40
C ARG A 112 7.30 26.26 -9.88
N GLU A 113 7.04 26.83 -11.05
CA GLU A 113 5.70 26.87 -11.64
C GLU A 113 5.28 25.50 -12.21
N GLN A 114 6.23 24.77 -12.80
CA GLN A 114 5.98 23.47 -13.40
C GLN A 114 6.09 22.36 -12.36
N MET A 115 5.13 21.42 -12.37
CA MET A 115 5.21 20.22 -11.55
C MET A 115 6.54 19.48 -11.79
N PRO A 116 7.20 19.00 -10.72
CA PRO A 116 8.55 18.43 -10.83
C PRO A 116 8.59 17.06 -11.52
N PHE A 117 7.48 16.34 -11.58
CA PHE A 117 7.36 15.03 -12.23
C PHE A 117 6.45 15.12 -13.46
N GLY A 118 6.88 14.53 -14.57
CA GLY A 118 6.09 14.38 -15.80
C GLY A 118 5.59 12.95 -15.94
N LEU A 119 4.30 12.73 -15.63
CA LEU A 119 3.69 11.41 -15.52
C LEU A 119 3.09 10.97 -16.85
N TYR A 120 3.30 9.71 -17.21
CA TYR A 120 2.69 9.11 -18.39
C TYR A 120 2.59 7.59 -18.27
N THR A 121 1.60 7.03 -18.94
CA THR A 121 1.35 5.59 -19.02
C THR A 121 2.03 4.99 -20.24
N VAL A 122 2.60 3.79 -20.07
CA VAL A 122 3.23 3.00 -21.13
C VAL A 122 2.65 1.61 -21.16
N ALA A 123 2.31 1.12 -22.34
CA ALA A 123 1.89 -0.27 -22.54
C ALA A 123 2.58 -0.87 -23.76
N GLU A 124 2.41 -2.16 -24.01
CA GLU A 124 2.95 -2.81 -25.21
C GLU A 124 2.32 -2.26 -26.49
N THR A 125 1.03 -1.91 -26.43
CA THR A 125 0.27 -1.35 -27.57
C THR A 125 -0.58 -0.17 -27.11
N LYS A 126 -1.12 0.61 -28.07
CA LYS A 126 -2.07 1.72 -27.82
C LYS A 126 -3.51 1.26 -27.56
N LYS A 127 -3.79 -0.04 -27.58
CA LYS A 127 -5.13 -0.54 -27.29
C LYS A 127 -5.52 -0.22 -25.86
N PRO A 128 -6.79 0.13 -25.58
CA PRO A 128 -7.26 0.28 -24.22
C PRO A 128 -6.98 -0.99 -23.41
N ILE A 129 -6.40 -0.83 -22.25
CA ILE A 129 -6.21 -1.91 -21.27
C ILE A 129 -7.38 -1.92 -20.28
N ARG A 130 -7.71 -3.11 -19.77
CA ARG A 130 -8.70 -3.28 -18.70
C ARG A 130 -7.97 -3.61 -17.40
N THR A 131 -8.02 -2.69 -16.44
CA THR A 131 -7.39 -2.86 -15.12
C THR A 131 -8.17 -3.85 -14.24
N SER A 132 -7.64 -4.16 -13.07
CA SER A 132 -8.38 -4.86 -12.02
C SER A 132 -9.66 -4.07 -11.67
N GLY A 133 -10.79 -4.75 -11.53
CA GLY A 133 -12.07 -4.07 -11.28
C GLY A 133 -12.71 -3.45 -12.53
N GLY A 134 -12.08 -3.55 -13.72
CA GLY A 134 -12.72 -3.26 -14.99
C GLY A 134 -12.59 -1.82 -15.53
N MET A 135 -11.87 -0.93 -14.86
CA MET A 135 -11.52 0.39 -15.38
C MET A 135 -10.76 0.24 -16.70
N GLN A 136 -11.04 1.09 -17.69
CA GLN A 136 -10.33 1.10 -18.97
C GLN A 136 -9.41 2.33 -19.05
N ILE A 137 -8.19 2.13 -19.52
CA ILE A 137 -7.19 3.17 -19.70
C ILE A 137 -6.62 3.05 -21.12
N VAL A 138 -6.56 4.17 -21.83
CA VAL A 138 -5.82 4.27 -23.09
C VAL A 138 -4.40 4.73 -22.74
N PRO A 139 -3.37 3.93 -23.02
CA PRO A 139 -1.98 4.31 -22.71
C PRO A 139 -1.53 5.55 -23.48
N ASP A 140 -0.73 6.42 -22.86
CA ASP A 140 -0.14 7.61 -23.52
C ASP A 140 0.89 7.20 -24.56
N TYR A 141 1.67 6.15 -24.29
CA TYR A 141 2.75 5.68 -25.17
C TYR A 141 2.78 4.16 -25.24
N THR A 142 3.45 3.66 -26.29
CA THR A 142 3.88 2.26 -26.35
C THR A 142 5.33 2.12 -25.89
N ILE A 143 5.76 0.88 -25.60
CA ILE A 143 7.17 0.59 -25.28
C ILE A 143 8.14 0.99 -26.41
N GLU A 144 7.65 1.19 -27.64
CA GLU A 144 8.45 1.56 -28.82
C GLU A 144 8.73 3.08 -28.88
N ASN A 145 7.75 3.90 -28.44
CA ASN A 145 7.80 5.35 -28.62
C ASN A 145 7.73 6.15 -27.31
N ALA A 146 7.75 5.47 -26.15
CA ALA A 146 7.75 6.14 -24.86
C ALA A 146 9.01 7.01 -24.69
N PRO A 147 8.87 8.21 -24.11
CA PRO A 147 10.02 9.00 -23.67
C PRO A 147 10.90 8.19 -22.72
N GLN A 148 12.22 8.45 -22.72
CA GLN A 148 13.12 7.78 -21.78
C GLN A 148 12.77 8.13 -20.33
N PRO A 149 12.34 7.18 -19.49
CA PRO A 149 11.96 7.46 -18.12
C PRO A 149 13.18 7.66 -17.20
N LYS A 150 12.98 8.45 -16.16
CA LYS A 150 13.86 8.50 -14.99
C LYS A 150 13.32 7.64 -13.84
N VAL A 151 12.00 7.49 -13.78
CA VAL A 151 11.34 6.58 -12.85
C VAL A 151 10.43 5.65 -13.65
N ILE A 152 10.45 4.35 -13.33
CA ILE A 152 9.48 3.37 -13.83
C ILE A 152 8.70 2.82 -12.64
N VAL A 153 7.37 2.79 -12.76
CA VAL A 153 6.46 2.14 -11.81
C VAL A 153 5.84 0.91 -12.48
N ILE A 154 6.02 -0.26 -11.86
CA ILE A 154 5.54 -1.56 -12.36
C ILE A 154 4.50 -2.10 -11.37
N PRO A 155 3.21 -1.96 -11.61
CA PRO A 155 2.13 -2.52 -10.77
C PRO A 155 2.03 -4.04 -10.92
N ALA A 156 1.26 -4.68 -10.04
CA ALA A 156 0.72 -6.00 -10.29
C ALA A 156 -0.16 -5.96 -11.55
N GLN A 157 0.03 -6.89 -12.47
CA GLN A 157 -0.65 -6.97 -13.77
C GLN A 157 -0.45 -8.33 -14.43
N SER A 158 -1.04 -8.54 -15.59
CA SER A 158 -0.89 -9.76 -16.37
C SER A 158 0.57 -10.06 -16.73
N ALA A 159 0.81 -11.32 -17.11
CA ALA A 159 2.16 -11.76 -17.50
C ALA A 159 2.70 -10.92 -18.67
N PRO A 160 3.92 -10.41 -18.57
CA PRO A 160 4.53 -9.58 -19.61
C PRO A 160 4.95 -10.41 -20.81
N SER A 161 4.92 -9.81 -22.00
CA SER A 161 5.59 -10.36 -23.19
C SER A 161 7.13 -10.23 -23.06
N PRO A 162 7.90 -10.96 -23.87
CA PRO A 162 9.35 -10.76 -23.96
C PRO A 162 9.75 -9.31 -24.27
N ALA A 163 9.00 -8.63 -25.15
CA ALA A 163 9.25 -7.24 -25.53
C ALA A 163 9.14 -6.28 -24.34
N VAL A 164 8.15 -6.48 -23.48
CA VAL A 164 7.98 -5.70 -22.24
C VAL A 164 9.15 -5.94 -21.27
N LEU A 165 9.58 -7.19 -21.09
CA LEU A 165 10.73 -7.52 -20.25
C LEU A 165 12.02 -6.88 -20.76
N ASP A 166 12.24 -6.88 -22.07
CA ASP A 166 13.41 -6.25 -22.70
C ASP A 166 13.36 -4.73 -22.58
N TRP A 167 12.16 -4.12 -22.69
CA TRP A 167 11.99 -2.69 -22.46
C TRP A 167 12.35 -2.31 -21.02
N ILE A 168 11.91 -3.08 -20.01
CA ILE A 168 12.28 -2.86 -18.59
C ILE A 168 13.81 -2.96 -18.44
N LYS A 169 14.44 -4.01 -18.97
CA LYS A 169 15.91 -4.20 -18.90
C LYS A 169 16.68 -3.04 -19.54
N LYS A 170 16.23 -2.59 -20.70
CA LYS A 170 16.87 -1.49 -21.44
C LYS A 170 16.72 -0.17 -20.68
N SER A 171 15.49 0.15 -20.28
CA SER A 171 15.19 1.42 -19.62
C SER A 171 15.83 1.53 -18.24
N SER A 172 15.89 0.42 -17.47
CA SER A 172 16.50 0.39 -16.13
C SER A 172 17.99 0.75 -16.10
N LYS A 173 18.68 0.70 -17.23
CA LYS A 173 20.11 1.10 -17.33
C LYS A 173 20.31 2.61 -17.14
N THR A 174 19.28 3.41 -17.38
CA THR A 174 19.34 4.88 -17.38
C THR A 174 18.32 5.53 -16.47
N THR A 175 17.47 4.71 -15.81
CA THR A 175 16.56 5.18 -14.77
C THR A 175 17.31 5.46 -13.48
N ASP A 176 16.83 6.46 -12.75
CA ASP A 176 17.26 6.73 -11.39
C ASP A 176 16.55 5.78 -10.42
N VAL A 177 15.30 5.38 -10.75
CA VAL A 177 14.54 4.37 -9.99
C VAL A 177 13.66 3.53 -10.93
N THR A 178 13.80 2.20 -10.84
CA THR A 178 12.85 1.23 -11.38
C THR A 178 12.17 0.55 -10.20
N MET A 179 10.93 0.89 -9.94
CA MET A 179 10.17 0.39 -8.79
C MET A 179 9.04 -0.53 -9.20
N SER A 180 8.83 -1.58 -8.42
CA SER A 180 7.66 -2.45 -8.53
C SER A 180 6.78 -2.35 -7.28
N VAL A 181 5.48 -2.54 -7.46
CA VAL A 181 4.49 -2.58 -6.38
C VAL A 181 3.78 -3.92 -6.42
N CYS A 182 3.53 -4.50 -5.24
CA CYS A 182 2.77 -5.74 -5.11
C CYS A 182 3.42 -6.89 -5.91
N THR A 183 2.65 -7.66 -6.67
CA THR A 183 3.17 -8.72 -7.56
C THR A 183 3.83 -8.18 -8.83
N GLY A 184 3.91 -6.88 -9.05
CA GLY A 184 4.80 -6.28 -10.05
C GLY A 184 6.26 -6.68 -9.87
N ALA A 185 6.66 -7.07 -8.65
CA ALA A 185 7.98 -7.63 -8.37
C ALA A 185 8.31 -8.90 -9.19
N PHE A 186 7.29 -9.70 -9.58
CA PHE A 186 7.48 -10.86 -10.45
C PHE A 186 7.92 -10.45 -11.86
N LEU A 187 7.37 -9.36 -12.39
CA LEU A 187 7.78 -8.84 -13.69
C LEU A 187 9.24 -8.39 -13.63
N LEU A 188 9.59 -7.63 -12.58
CA LEU A 188 10.95 -7.17 -12.39
C LEU A 188 11.94 -8.34 -12.17
N ALA A 189 11.56 -9.37 -11.40
CA ALA A 189 12.36 -10.57 -11.20
C ALA A 189 12.57 -11.38 -12.49
N LYS A 190 11.53 -11.52 -13.34
CA LYS A 190 11.62 -12.19 -14.66
C LYS A 190 12.65 -11.55 -15.58
N THR A 191 12.97 -10.26 -15.41
CA THR A 191 14.06 -9.64 -16.17
C THR A 191 15.45 -10.14 -15.77
N GLY A 192 15.60 -10.80 -14.61
CA GLY A 192 16.90 -11.18 -14.02
C GLY A 192 17.59 -10.04 -13.26
N LEU A 193 17.06 -8.82 -13.28
CA LEU A 193 17.67 -7.67 -12.60
C LEU A 193 17.74 -7.81 -11.07
N LEU A 194 16.87 -8.64 -10.48
CA LEU A 194 16.82 -8.89 -9.04
C LEU A 194 17.71 -10.06 -8.59
N ASN A 195 18.34 -10.82 -9.49
CA ASN A 195 19.19 -11.96 -9.12
C ASN A 195 20.31 -11.52 -8.17
N GLY A 196 20.47 -12.25 -7.07
CA GLY A 196 21.44 -11.94 -6.00
C GLY A 196 21.09 -10.72 -5.14
N LYS A 197 19.95 -10.07 -5.36
CA LYS A 197 19.52 -8.87 -4.63
C LYS A 197 18.39 -9.17 -3.66
N SER A 198 18.22 -8.29 -2.66
CA SER A 198 17.06 -8.33 -1.78
C SER A 198 15.84 -7.73 -2.48
N ALA A 199 14.65 -8.29 -2.24
CA ALA A 199 13.41 -7.75 -2.74
C ALA A 199 12.24 -8.09 -1.80
N THR A 200 11.13 -7.39 -1.94
CA THR A 200 9.86 -7.75 -1.34
C THR A 200 8.75 -7.78 -2.40
N THR A 201 7.61 -8.31 -2.04
CA THR A 201 6.40 -8.37 -2.86
C THR A 201 5.17 -8.37 -1.96
N TYR A 202 3.99 -8.51 -2.52
CA TYR A 202 2.76 -8.72 -1.76
C TYR A 202 2.88 -9.94 -0.84
N HIS A 203 2.49 -9.81 0.42
CA HIS A 203 2.67 -10.87 1.43
C HIS A 203 2.01 -12.19 1.06
N GLY A 204 0.82 -12.16 0.45
CA GLY A 204 0.13 -13.37 -0.03
C GLY A 204 0.85 -14.07 -1.19
N ALA A 205 1.87 -13.46 -1.79
CA ALA A 205 2.66 -14.03 -2.87
C ALA A 205 4.09 -14.44 -2.45
N PHE A 206 4.45 -14.34 -1.17
CA PHE A 206 5.80 -14.63 -0.69
C PHE A 206 6.28 -16.04 -1.03
N GLY A 207 5.42 -17.06 -0.80
CA GLY A 207 5.74 -18.45 -1.10
C GLY A 207 6.05 -18.66 -2.58
N ARG A 208 5.13 -18.21 -3.45
CA ARG A 208 5.26 -18.29 -4.90
C ARG A 208 6.50 -17.52 -5.41
N PHE A 209 6.75 -16.33 -4.87
CA PHE A 209 7.92 -15.53 -5.27
C PHE A 209 9.22 -16.23 -4.93
N ALA A 210 9.36 -16.74 -3.70
CA ALA A 210 10.56 -17.47 -3.27
C ALA A 210 10.81 -18.74 -4.09
N THR A 211 9.74 -19.48 -4.45
CA THR A 211 9.85 -20.69 -5.28
C THR A 211 10.25 -20.37 -6.72
N GLN A 212 9.68 -19.31 -7.32
CA GLN A 212 9.96 -18.96 -8.72
C GLN A 212 11.29 -18.24 -8.91
N PHE A 213 11.78 -17.52 -7.88
CA PHE A 213 13.00 -16.72 -7.95
C PHE A 213 13.92 -17.02 -6.76
N PRO A 214 14.49 -18.24 -6.68
CA PRO A 214 15.30 -18.66 -5.54
C PRO A 214 16.60 -17.84 -5.38
N ASP A 215 17.07 -17.20 -6.46
CA ASP A 215 18.24 -16.32 -6.42
C ASP A 215 17.95 -14.92 -5.84
N VAL A 216 16.68 -14.59 -5.56
CA VAL A 216 16.29 -13.32 -4.97
C VAL A 216 16.13 -13.48 -3.45
N GLN A 217 16.79 -12.62 -2.69
CA GLN A 217 16.69 -12.60 -1.22
C GLN A 217 15.37 -11.95 -0.79
N LEU A 218 14.32 -12.75 -0.63
CA LEU A 218 13.01 -12.27 -0.22
C LEU A 218 13.03 -11.69 1.21
N LYS A 219 12.70 -10.39 1.36
CA LYS A 219 12.56 -9.71 2.64
C LYS A 219 11.08 -9.67 3.04
N ARG A 220 10.67 -10.66 3.84
CA ARG A 220 9.34 -10.70 4.46
C ARG A 220 9.23 -9.58 5.50
N GLY A 221 8.08 -8.93 5.59
CA GLY A 221 7.86 -7.84 6.52
C GLY A 221 8.49 -6.49 6.13
N ALA A 222 9.20 -6.42 5.00
CA ALA A 222 9.62 -5.15 4.44
C ALA A 222 8.43 -4.43 3.76
N ARG A 223 8.27 -3.14 4.05
CA ARG A 223 7.34 -2.25 3.36
C ARG A 223 7.82 -1.99 1.94
N PHE A 224 9.12 -1.76 1.81
CA PHE A 224 9.84 -1.70 0.54
C PHE A 224 11.31 -2.08 0.73
N VAL A 225 11.96 -2.43 -0.36
CA VAL A 225 13.41 -2.75 -0.42
C VAL A 225 14.03 -1.95 -1.56
N GLU A 226 15.16 -1.30 -1.29
CA GLU A 226 15.94 -0.53 -2.27
C GLU A 226 17.28 -1.22 -2.55
N ASN A 227 17.67 -1.33 -3.83
CA ASN A 227 18.96 -1.84 -4.30
C ASN A 227 19.49 -0.94 -5.43
N GLY A 228 20.18 0.13 -5.08
CA GLY A 228 20.65 1.10 -6.06
C GLY A 228 19.48 1.79 -6.77
N ASN A 229 19.36 1.56 -8.07
CA ASN A 229 18.25 2.08 -8.88
C ASN A 229 17.04 1.10 -8.99
N LEU A 230 17.09 -0.05 -8.33
CA LEU A 230 15.96 -0.98 -8.27
C LEU A 230 15.28 -0.87 -6.91
N ALA A 231 13.96 -0.86 -6.90
CA ALA A 231 13.18 -0.86 -5.67
C ALA A 231 11.95 -1.77 -5.81
N THR A 232 11.54 -2.40 -4.72
CA THR A 232 10.34 -3.23 -4.68
C THR A 232 9.50 -2.88 -3.45
N ALA A 233 8.21 -2.70 -3.60
CA ALA A 233 7.27 -2.47 -2.52
C ALA A 233 6.39 -3.71 -2.27
N GLY A 234 5.93 -3.83 -1.05
CA GLY A 234 4.90 -4.78 -0.66
C GLY A 234 3.58 -4.55 -1.40
N GLY A 235 2.46 -5.04 -0.85
CA GLY A 235 1.15 -4.93 -1.49
C GLY A 235 0.56 -3.52 -1.47
N LEU A 236 -0.16 -3.18 -2.51
CA LEU A 236 -1.11 -2.06 -2.62
C LEU A 236 -0.55 -0.73 -2.08
N SER A 237 -0.99 -0.35 -0.86
CA SER A 237 -0.62 0.93 -0.23
C SER A 237 0.90 1.11 0.00
N SER A 238 1.69 0.02 -0.03
CA SER A 238 3.16 0.11 0.02
C SER A 238 3.76 0.86 -1.17
N GLY A 239 3.03 0.93 -2.29
CA GLY A 239 3.42 1.72 -3.46
C GLY A 239 3.43 3.22 -3.19
N ILE A 240 2.48 3.71 -2.37
CA ILE A 240 2.42 5.10 -1.92
C ILE A 240 3.69 5.44 -1.11
N ASP A 241 4.03 4.57 -0.14
CA ASP A 241 5.22 4.78 0.69
C ASP A 241 6.51 4.76 -0.13
N LEU A 242 6.64 3.83 -1.07
CA LEU A 242 7.82 3.80 -1.93
C LEU A 242 7.90 5.03 -2.85
N ALA A 243 6.78 5.54 -3.36
CA ALA A 243 6.74 6.77 -4.13
C ALA A 243 7.14 8.00 -3.29
N LEU A 244 6.62 8.14 -2.06
CA LEU A 244 7.05 9.17 -1.11
C LEU A 244 8.56 9.05 -0.80
N ARG A 245 9.08 7.83 -0.69
CA ARG A 245 10.51 7.58 -0.52
C ARG A 245 11.32 8.05 -1.74
N VAL A 246 10.83 7.85 -2.96
CA VAL A 246 11.46 8.36 -4.19
C VAL A 246 11.45 9.89 -4.20
N VAL A 247 10.35 10.53 -3.79
CA VAL A 247 10.28 11.99 -3.62
C VAL A 247 11.32 12.47 -2.60
N GLU A 248 11.44 11.78 -1.44
CA GLU A 248 12.46 12.10 -0.43
C GLU A 248 13.87 12.03 -1.02
N ARG A 249 14.16 11.04 -1.86
CA ARG A 249 15.48 10.90 -2.49
C ARG A 249 15.82 12.03 -3.47
N TYR A 250 14.82 12.59 -4.18
CA TYR A 250 15.02 13.70 -5.10
C TYR A 250 15.02 15.07 -4.42
N TYR A 251 14.12 15.29 -3.47
CA TYR A 251 13.81 16.62 -2.96
C TYR A 251 13.90 16.76 -1.44
N GLY A 252 14.27 15.68 -0.76
CA GLY A 252 14.41 15.68 0.69
C GLY A 252 13.09 15.38 1.44
N ARG A 253 13.26 15.10 2.72
CA ARG A 253 12.17 14.63 3.61
C ARG A 253 11.02 15.61 3.74
N GLU A 254 11.31 16.90 3.81
CA GLU A 254 10.27 17.92 3.99
C GLU A 254 9.33 18.02 2.80
N VAL A 255 9.85 17.85 1.57
CA VAL A 255 9.02 17.83 0.36
C VAL A 255 8.14 16.57 0.33
N ALA A 256 8.69 15.39 0.67
CA ALA A 256 7.91 14.16 0.77
C ALA A 256 6.81 14.26 1.85
N ARG A 257 7.13 14.84 3.02
CA ARG A 257 6.16 15.08 4.08
C ARG A 257 5.04 16.03 3.64
N LYS A 258 5.39 17.07 2.88
CA LYS A 258 4.40 18.01 2.35
C LYS A 258 3.46 17.35 1.33
N ALA A 259 3.98 16.49 0.44
CA ALA A 259 3.17 15.71 -0.48
C ALA A 259 2.22 14.77 0.30
N ALA A 260 2.72 14.01 1.28
CA ALA A 260 1.87 13.17 2.14
C ALA A 260 0.79 13.99 2.87
N TYR A 261 1.14 15.17 3.38
CA TYR A 261 0.19 16.07 4.06
C TYR A 261 -0.91 16.57 3.11
N ASN A 262 -0.55 16.98 1.89
CA ASN A 262 -1.52 17.44 0.90
C ASN A 262 -2.51 16.34 0.49
N MET A 263 -2.03 15.09 0.41
CA MET A 263 -2.85 13.91 0.15
C MET A 263 -3.65 13.43 1.37
N GLU A 264 -3.53 14.07 2.53
CA GLU A 264 -4.06 13.57 3.81
C GLU A 264 -3.62 12.13 4.13
N TYR A 265 -2.46 11.73 3.60
CA TYR A 265 -1.90 10.39 3.82
C TYR A 265 -1.25 10.30 5.20
N GLN A 266 -1.86 9.51 6.08
CA GLN A 266 -1.42 9.35 7.48
C GLN A 266 -0.39 8.22 7.66
N GLY A 267 -0.08 7.47 6.60
CA GLY A 267 0.93 6.40 6.66
C GLY A 267 2.34 6.97 6.82
N GLU A 268 3.14 6.30 7.66
CA GLU A 268 4.55 6.64 7.91
C GLU A 268 5.52 5.58 7.37
N GLY A 269 5.00 4.60 6.60
CA GLY A 269 5.79 3.49 6.06
C GLY A 269 6.94 3.93 5.15
N TRP A 270 6.83 5.08 4.50
CA TRP A 270 7.89 5.65 3.67
C TRP A 270 9.15 6.05 4.45
N MET A 271 9.03 6.30 5.76
CA MET A 271 10.14 6.58 6.68
C MET A 271 10.70 5.31 7.35
N ASN A 272 9.96 4.19 7.26
CA ASN A 272 10.35 2.93 7.88
C ASN A 272 10.17 1.76 6.89
N PRO A 273 11.26 1.34 6.21
CA PRO A 273 11.20 0.26 5.22
C PRO A 273 10.78 -1.10 5.80
N ASP A 274 10.88 -1.29 7.12
CA ASP A 274 10.52 -2.54 7.79
C ASP A 274 9.13 -2.53 8.46
N SER A 275 8.26 -1.58 8.11
CA SER A 275 6.96 -1.38 8.78
C SER A 275 5.88 -2.42 8.45
N ASN A 276 6.16 -3.41 7.59
CA ASN A 276 5.24 -4.49 7.26
C ASN A 276 5.47 -5.78 8.09
N GLN A 277 6.09 -5.70 9.26
CA GLN A 277 6.42 -6.87 10.08
C GLN A 277 5.20 -7.72 10.44
N ILE A 278 4.01 -7.14 10.58
CA ILE A 278 2.77 -7.90 10.82
C ILE A 278 2.44 -8.90 9.70
N TYR A 279 2.99 -8.69 8.50
CA TYR A 279 2.83 -9.56 7.33
C TYR A 279 4.04 -10.47 7.10
N ALA A 280 5.06 -10.46 7.97
CA ALA A 280 6.29 -11.24 7.80
C ALA A 280 6.05 -12.74 7.95
N THR A 281 5.15 -13.11 8.85
CA THR A 281 4.76 -14.51 9.07
C THR A 281 3.80 -14.96 7.99
N SER A 282 4.06 -16.13 7.41
CA SER A 282 3.09 -16.76 6.52
C SER A 282 1.81 -17.07 7.31
N LEU A 283 0.67 -16.79 6.74
CA LEU A 283 -0.60 -17.26 7.28
C LEU A 283 -0.54 -18.79 7.34
N THR A 284 -1.09 -19.36 8.41
CA THR A 284 -1.26 -20.81 8.51
C THR A 284 -2.64 -21.17 7.94
N SER A 285 -2.66 -22.08 6.98
CA SER A 285 -3.93 -22.60 6.43
C SER A 285 -4.69 -23.34 7.52
N THR A 286 -5.96 -23.00 7.70
CA THR A 286 -6.89 -23.69 8.62
C THR A 286 -8.12 -24.16 7.85
N SER A 287 -8.99 -24.96 8.48
CA SER A 287 -10.25 -25.39 7.86
C SER A 287 -11.23 -24.22 7.64
N GLU A 288 -11.17 -23.20 8.51
CA GLU A 288 -12.04 -22.02 8.43
C GLU A 288 -11.48 -20.94 7.51
N HIS A 289 -10.16 -20.85 7.41
CA HIS A 289 -9.39 -19.93 6.59
C HIS A 289 -8.33 -20.68 5.79
N PRO A 290 -8.75 -21.46 4.77
CA PRO A 290 -7.80 -22.15 3.93
C PRO A 290 -7.04 -21.15 3.04
N LEU A 291 -5.79 -21.48 2.78
CA LEU A 291 -4.97 -20.67 1.87
C LEU A 291 -5.02 -21.25 0.47
N CYS A 292 -5.05 -20.37 -0.52
CA CYS A 292 -4.86 -20.76 -1.92
C CYS A 292 -3.50 -21.49 -2.06
N THR A 293 -3.57 -22.72 -2.55
CA THR A 293 -2.38 -23.59 -2.66
C THR A 293 -1.33 -23.05 -3.63
N VAL A 294 -1.75 -22.23 -4.60
CA VAL A 294 -0.85 -21.65 -5.63
C VAL A 294 -0.21 -20.36 -5.16
N CYS A 295 -0.99 -19.45 -4.55
CA CYS A 295 -0.48 -18.10 -4.23
C CYS A 295 -0.43 -17.78 -2.73
N GLY A 296 -1.03 -18.59 -1.85
CA GLY A 296 -1.00 -18.40 -0.40
C GLY A 296 -2.00 -17.37 0.14
N MET A 297 -2.92 -16.84 -0.70
CA MET A 297 -3.98 -15.95 -0.22
C MET A 297 -5.02 -16.69 0.59
N ASP A 298 -5.54 -16.04 1.64
CA ASP A 298 -6.71 -16.50 2.39
C ASP A 298 -7.95 -16.52 1.48
N VAL A 299 -8.72 -17.60 1.54
CA VAL A 299 -9.92 -17.78 0.71
C VAL A 299 -11.10 -18.27 1.53
N ASP A 300 -12.29 -17.86 1.15
CA ASP A 300 -13.51 -18.39 1.76
C ASP A 300 -13.77 -19.84 1.30
N PRO A 301 -13.74 -20.83 2.20
CA PRO A 301 -13.92 -22.23 1.83
C PRO A 301 -15.30 -22.55 1.24
N LYS A 302 -16.29 -21.65 1.38
CA LYS A 302 -17.64 -21.86 0.84
C LYS A 302 -17.71 -21.52 -0.62
N SER A 303 -17.01 -20.49 -1.07
CA SER A 303 -17.08 -19.93 -2.43
C SER A 303 -15.84 -20.19 -3.27
N ALA A 304 -14.69 -20.50 -2.65
CA ALA A 304 -13.43 -20.71 -3.36
C ALA A 304 -13.49 -21.90 -4.35
N PRO A 305 -12.88 -21.78 -5.54
CA PRO A 305 -12.61 -22.92 -6.42
C PRO A 305 -11.82 -24.02 -5.68
N LYS A 306 -12.12 -25.28 -5.99
CA LYS A 306 -11.55 -26.45 -5.29
C LYS A 306 -11.08 -27.53 -6.26
N SER A 307 -10.02 -28.25 -5.85
CA SER A 307 -9.61 -29.50 -6.46
C SER A 307 -9.39 -30.56 -5.38
N ILE A 308 -9.65 -31.81 -5.70
CA ILE A 308 -9.32 -32.95 -4.85
C ILE A 308 -8.15 -33.67 -5.47
N PHE A 309 -7.05 -33.79 -4.74
CA PHE A 309 -5.88 -34.54 -5.17
C PHE A 309 -5.36 -35.39 -4.01
N ASN A 310 -5.14 -36.68 -4.26
CA ASN A 310 -4.77 -37.69 -3.26
C ASN A 310 -5.67 -37.67 -2.00
N GLY A 311 -6.99 -37.50 -2.18
CA GLY A 311 -7.96 -37.48 -1.09
C GLY A 311 -7.99 -36.19 -0.26
N THR A 312 -7.13 -35.20 -0.56
CA THR A 312 -7.09 -33.89 0.11
C THR A 312 -7.74 -32.82 -0.75
N THR A 313 -8.56 -31.96 -0.11
CA THR A 313 -9.17 -30.79 -0.78
C THR A 313 -8.20 -29.61 -0.73
N TYR A 314 -7.95 -29.03 -1.90
CA TYR A 314 -7.14 -27.83 -2.09
C TYR A 314 -8.04 -26.69 -2.55
N TYR A 315 -7.76 -25.49 -2.05
CA TYR A 315 -8.55 -24.28 -2.31
C TYR A 315 -7.75 -23.27 -3.13
N PHE A 316 -8.45 -22.47 -3.94
CA PHE A 316 -7.81 -21.50 -4.84
C PHE A 316 -8.55 -20.17 -4.80
N CYS A 317 -7.81 -19.07 -4.98
CA CYS A 317 -8.39 -17.73 -5.02
C CYS A 317 -9.03 -17.40 -6.38
N SER A 318 -8.75 -18.20 -7.42
CA SER A 318 -9.28 -18.04 -8.78
C SER A 318 -9.33 -19.36 -9.53
N GLU A 319 -10.15 -19.42 -10.58
CA GLU A 319 -10.18 -20.55 -11.52
C GLU A 319 -8.83 -20.73 -12.26
N ASP A 320 -8.08 -19.66 -12.47
CA ASP A 320 -6.78 -19.75 -13.13
C ASP A 320 -5.73 -20.38 -12.23
N ASP A 321 -5.72 -20.06 -10.94
CA ASP A 321 -4.86 -20.74 -9.96
C ASP A 321 -5.24 -22.21 -9.80
N LYS A 322 -6.55 -22.53 -9.83
CA LYS A 322 -7.03 -23.90 -9.86
C LYS A 322 -6.51 -24.66 -11.07
N LYS A 323 -6.65 -24.11 -12.29
CA LYS A 323 -6.11 -24.71 -13.52
C LYS A 323 -4.59 -24.90 -13.45
N THR A 324 -3.89 -23.93 -12.87
CA THR A 324 -2.43 -24.00 -12.68
C THR A 324 -2.03 -25.17 -11.78
N PHE A 325 -2.75 -25.36 -10.68
CA PHE A 325 -2.58 -26.50 -9.80
C PHE A 325 -2.93 -27.84 -10.49
N ASP A 326 -4.09 -27.92 -11.13
CA ASP A 326 -4.57 -29.14 -11.78
C ASP A 326 -3.62 -29.63 -12.88
N ALA A 327 -2.91 -28.71 -13.54
CA ALA A 327 -1.89 -29.04 -14.55
C ALA A 327 -0.60 -29.65 -13.96
N ALA A 328 -0.26 -29.35 -12.71
CA ALA A 328 0.97 -29.86 -12.08
C ALA A 328 0.87 -29.84 -10.54
N PRO A 329 -0.01 -30.66 -9.92
CA PRO A 329 -0.28 -30.63 -8.48
C PRO A 329 0.97 -30.83 -7.62
N ASP A 330 1.85 -31.74 -8.00
CA ASP A 330 3.05 -32.09 -7.24
C ASP A 330 4.00 -30.89 -7.03
N LYS A 331 3.98 -29.90 -7.90
CA LYS A 331 4.79 -28.69 -7.76
C LYS A 331 4.36 -27.81 -6.58
N PHE A 332 3.12 -27.95 -6.11
CA PHE A 332 2.53 -27.10 -5.07
C PHE A 332 2.41 -27.82 -3.72
N ILE A 333 2.42 -29.16 -3.71
CA ILE A 333 2.20 -29.97 -2.50
C ILE A 333 3.46 -30.14 -1.69
N THR A 334 4.65 -30.22 -2.33
CA THR A 334 5.94 -30.40 -1.65
C THR A 334 6.37 -29.21 -0.81
N ALA A 335 5.71 -28.05 -0.95
CA ALA A 335 6.00 -26.84 -0.19
C ALA A 335 5.18 -26.70 1.12
N VAL A 336 4.25 -27.62 1.39
CA VAL A 336 3.41 -27.59 2.61
C VAL A 336 3.83 -28.74 3.52
N PRO A 337 4.30 -28.49 4.76
CA PRO A 337 4.54 -29.57 5.72
C PRO A 337 3.23 -30.35 5.95
N PRO A 338 3.27 -31.68 6.11
CA PRO A 338 2.09 -32.48 6.31
C PRO A 338 1.35 -32.01 7.59
N GLN A 339 0.10 -31.68 7.45
CA GLN A 339 -0.79 -31.43 8.58
C GLN A 339 -0.86 -32.73 9.40
N SER A 340 -0.35 -32.71 10.63
CA SER A 340 -0.50 -33.81 11.57
C SER A 340 -1.98 -34.08 11.74
N ALA A 341 -2.40 -35.28 11.35
CA ALA A 341 -3.73 -35.79 11.63
C ALA A 341 -3.99 -35.67 13.14
N ILE A 342 -4.92 -34.85 13.52
CA ILE A 342 -5.46 -34.85 14.89
C ILE A 342 -6.29 -36.12 14.99
N SER A 343 -5.67 -37.18 15.51
CA SER A 343 -6.38 -38.37 15.94
C SER A 343 -7.33 -37.95 17.09
N GLY A 344 -8.60 -37.94 16.83
CA GLY A 344 -9.61 -37.86 17.88
C GLY A 344 -9.44 -39.05 18.81
N SER A 345 -9.03 -38.82 20.05
CA SER A 345 -9.25 -39.75 21.15
C SER A 345 -10.57 -39.34 21.82
N SER A 346 -11.61 -40.08 21.49
CA SER A 346 -12.77 -40.23 22.36
C SER A 346 -12.33 -40.82 23.67
N ASN A 347 -12.57 -40.12 24.77
CA ASN A 347 -12.99 -40.67 26.07
C ASN A 347 -13.82 -39.65 26.83
#